data_b2e2ece3bb2a2b1af1b2f254545f6dee
#
_entry.id   b2e2ece3bb2a2b1af1b2f254545f6dee
#
_cell.length_a   1.000
_cell.length_b   1.000
_cell.length_c   1.000
_cell.angle_alpha   90.00
_cell.angle_beta   90.00
_cell.angle_gamma   90.00
#
_symmetry.space_group_name_H-M   'P 1'
#
loop_
_entity.id
_entity.type
_entity.pdbx_description
1 polymer ?
#
loop_
_entity_poly.entity_id
_entity_poly.type
_entity_poly.pdbx_seq_one_letter_code
_entity_poly.pdbx_strand_id
1 'polypeptide(L)'
;MSIREVARRAGVSIATVSRVVNRIPTVDPALVEKVRRAIEEVGYLPNTQARALVSGRSRMLGLIVSEITNPFFPELVQEFESLAVAQGYEVLIGSTNYDPDRTESLIRRMLQRNVDGVAVMTFGIEEELVQKLVEREFPLVFVDAGPDLPNIRVLKVNYGEGIRQAVQHLAALGHRKIAFITGPLRLRSAVARRDAFLKSMSELGLTVPADHIVEGDHTMEGGIGATEKLIALSLLPTAVLCSNDTTAIGALHALYRTTHSVPQDVSVVGFDDIHLAQYMLPPLTTVQMSCKDLAVAAVEALRAGIEKDHPRATKMEWQIPTRLVVRQSSAFPRGTLPALVESSTGNRTGTRAT
;
A
#
# COMPACT_ATOMS: atom_id res chain seq x y z
N MET A 1 -4.55 40.66 -4.51
CA MET A 1 -5.91 41.11 -4.23
C MET A 1 -6.32 40.70 -2.83
N SER A 2 -7.20 41.43 -2.14
CA SER A 2 -7.44 41.22 -0.72
C SER A 2 -8.94 40.99 -0.41
N ILE A 3 -9.23 40.32 0.72
CA ILE A 3 -10.60 40.14 1.21
C ILE A 3 -11.34 41.48 1.42
N ARG A 4 -10.62 42.57 1.71
CA ARG A 4 -11.16 43.94 1.82
C ARG A 4 -11.68 44.44 0.49
N GLU A 5 -11.02 44.15 -0.61
CA GLU A 5 -11.43 44.52 -1.96
C GLU A 5 -12.71 43.82 -2.38
N VAL A 6 -12.81 42.50 -2.06
CA VAL A 6 -14.05 41.72 -2.27
C VAL A 6 -15.20 42.31 -1.46
N ALA A 7 -14.98 42.62 -0.17
CA ALA A 7 -16.00 43.24 0.68
C ALA A 7 -16.53 44.55 0.13
N ARG A 8 -15.61 45.43 -0.33
CA ARG A 8 -15.96 46.69 -0.96
C ARG A 8 -16.75 46.48 -2.27
N ARG A 9 -16.33 45.53 -3.12
CA ARG A 9 -16.98 45.23 -4.40
C ARG A 9 -18.38 44.64 -4.23
N ALA A 10 -18.56 43.75 -3.25
CA ALA A 10 -19.83 43.14 -2.94
C ALA A 10 -20.77 44.04 -2.09
N GLY A 11 -20.29 45.15 -1.56
CA GLY A 11 -21.05 46.03 -0.68
C GLY A 11 -21.44 45.37 0.66
N VAL A 12 -20.55 44.54 1.21
CA VAL A 12 -20.76 43.80 2.45
C VAL A 12 -19.57 43.94 3.42
N SER A 13 -19.73 43.51 4.66
CA SER A 13 -18.64 43.50 5.62
C SER A 13 -17.60 42.42 5.30
N ILE A 14 -16.34 42.62 5.75
CA ILE A 14 -15.28 41.59 5.66
C ILE A 14 -15.71 40.31 6.37
N ALA A 15 -16.44 40.40 7.48
CA ALA A 15 -16.99 39.27 8.20
C ALA A 15 -17.99 38.47 7.35
N THR A 16 -18.83 39.14 6.56
CA THR A 16 -19.76 38.47 5.63
C THR A 16 -18.98 37.73 4.53
N VAL A 17 -17.97 38.37 3.92
CA VAL A 17 -17.11 37.70 2.92
C VAL A 17 -16.43 36.48 3.54
N SER A 18 -15.86 36.59 4.74
CA SER A 18 -15.23 35.49 5.44
C SER A 18 -16.20 34.33 5.68
N ARG A 19 -17.43 34.59 6.09
CA ARG A 19 -18.48 33.57 6.30
C ARG A 19 -18.84 32.86 4.99
N VAL A 20 -18.98 33.59 3.88
CA VAL A 20 -19.26 33.03 2.55
C VAL A 20 -18.10 32.14 2.08
N VAL A 21 -16.86 32.64 2.18
CA VAL A 21 -15.65 31.89 1.81
C VAL A 21 -15.52 30.60 2.63
N ASN A 22 -15.91 30.67 3.92
CA ASN A 22 -15.88 29.50 4.82
C ASN A 22 -17.14 28.63 4.74
N ARG A 23 -18.05 28.90 3.79
CA ARG A 23 -19.29 28.14 3.56
C ARG A 23 -20.17 28.00 4.81
N ILE A 24 -20.23 29.03 5.65
CA ILE A 24 -21.08 29.03 6.84
C ILE A 24 -22.56 29.11 6.42
N PRO A 25 -23.41 28.14 6.78
CA PRO A 25 -24.74 28.01 6.21
C PRO A 25 -25.72 29.08 6.65
N THR A 26 -25.37 29.92 7.64
CA THR A 26 -26.21 30.97 8.17
C THR A 26 -26.21 32.29 7.36
N VAL A 27 -25.48 32.34 6.22
CA VAL A 27 -25.45 33.52 5.36
C VAL A 27 -26.58 33.47 4.36
N ASP A 28 -27.27 34.59 4.21
CA ASP A 28 -28.35 34.77 3.22
C ASP A 28 -27.90 34.40 1.81
N PRO A 29 -28.65 33.57 1.06
CA PRO A 29 -28.27 33.12 -0.28
C PRO A 29 -28.01 34.27 -1.27
N ALA A 30 -28.73 35.38 -1.17
CA ALA A 30 -28.52 36.54 -2.03
C ALA A 30 -27.16 37.22 -1.74
N LEU A 31 -26.72 37.24 -0.48
CA LEU A 31 -25.40 37.74 -0.11
C LEU A 31 -24.30 36.78 -0.55
N VAL A 32 -24.54 35.46 -0.49
CA VAL A 32 -23.59 34.46 -1.00
C VAL A 32 -23.31 34.69 -2.48
N GLU A 33 -24.36 34.89 -3.28
CA GLU A 33 -24.24 35.12 -4.71
C GLU A 33 -23.50 36.43 -5.04
N LYS A 34 -23.83 37.52 -4.32
CA LYS A 34 -23.11 38.81 -4.43
C LYS A 34 -21.60 38.67 -4.16
N VAL A 35 -21.25 37.96 -3.09
CA VAL A 35 -19.86 37.79 -2.70
C VAL A 35 -19.14 36.90 -3.70
N ARG A 36 -19.77 35.82 -4.22
CA ARG A 36 -19.17 34.95 -5.25
C ARG A 36 -18.82 35.74 -6.52
N ARG A 37 -19.75 36.55 -7.05
CA ARG A 37 -19.49 37.43 -8.19
C ARG A 37 -18.31 38.38 -7.94
N ALA A 38 -18.31 39.00 -6.75
CA ALA A 38 -17.22 39.91 -6.40
C ALA A 38 -15.86 39.19 -6.30
N ILE A 39 -15.82 37.94 -5.81
CA ILE A 39 -14.63 37.10 -5.78
C ILE A 39 -14.12 36.82 -7.19
N GLU A 40 -15.01 36.45 -8.13
CA GLU A 40 -14.68 36.17 -9.52
C GLU A 40 -14.18 37.46 -10.24
N GLU A 41 -14.90 38.58 -10.10
CA GLU A 41 -14.53 39.84 -10.70
C GLU A 41 -13.18 40.40 -10.21
N VAL A 42 -12.90 40.24 -8.91
CA VAL A 42 -11.66 40.70 -8.28
C VAL A 42 -10.52 39.68 -8.50
N GLY A 43 -10.84 38.43 -8.88
CA GLY A 43 -9.85 37.36 -8.95
C GLY A 43 -9.23 37.04 -7.57
N TYR A 44 -10.04 37.09 -6.50
CA TYR A 44 -9.58 36.86 -5.15
C TYR A 44 -9.43 35.37 -4.89
N LEU A 45 -8.22 34.94 -4.53
CA LEU A 45 -7.94 33.60 -4.03
C LEU A 45 -7.84 33.67 -2.50
N PRO A 46 -8.70 32.91 -1.79
CA PRO A 46 -8.66 32.88 -0.34
C PRO A 46 -7.29 32.40 0.15
N ASN A 47 -6.69 33.17 1.06
CA ASN A 47 -5.41 32.78 1.68
C ASN A 47 -5.68 31.69 2.71
N THR A 48 -5.27 30.44 2.39
CA THR A 48 -5.42 29.26 3.25
C THR A 48 -4.65 29.41 4.55
N GLN A 49 -3.48 30.05 4.54
CA GLN A 49 -2.68 30.33 5.74
C GLN A 49 -3.38 31.28 6.71
N ALA A 50 -3.98 32.38 6.17
CA ALA A 50 -4.77 33.31 6.99
C ALA A 50 -6.01 32.62 7.59
N ARG A 51 -6.62 31.70 6.87
CA ARG A 51 -7.73 30.88 7.35
C ARG A 51 -7.30 29.91 8.47
N ALA A 52 -6.15 29.27 8.29
CA ALA A 52 -5.56 28.39 9.30
C ALA A 52 -5.29 29.10 10.63
N LEU A 53 -4.82 30.35 10.59
CA LEU A 53 -4.62 31.19 11.78
C LEU A 53 -5.91 31.48 12.56
N VAL A 54 -7.04 31.60 11.85
CA VAL A 54 -8.34 31.89 12.49
C VAL A 54 -9.04 30.63 12.99
N SER A 55 -8.95 29.54 12.20
CA SER A 55 -9.64 28.27 12.52
C SER A 55 -8.80 27.35 13.41
N GLY A 56 -7.49 27.59 13.56
CA GLY A 56 -6.54 26.69 14.22
C GLY A 56 -6.26 25.41 13.44
N ARG A 57 -6.77 25.28 12.18
CA ARG A 57 -6.61 24.10 11.32
C ARG A 57 -6.22 24.50 9.90
N SER A 58 -5.20 23.86 9.37
CA SER A 58 -4.72 24.11 8.00
C SER A 58 -5.56 23.44 6.92
N ARG A 59 -6.30 22.40 7.27
CA ARG A 59 -6.96 21.48 6.34
C ARG A 59 -5.95 20.80 5.40
N MET A 60 -4.77 20.52 5.89
CA MET A 60 -3.71 19.83 5.16
C MET A 60 -3.27 18.59 5.94
N LEU A 61 -3.17 17.43 5.27
CA LEU A 61 -2.61 16.20 5.79
C LEU A 61 -1.24 15.94 5.16
N GLY A 62 -0.33 15.38 5.93
CA GLY A 62 0.94 14.86 5.43
C GLY A 62 0.82 13.37 5.11
N LEU A 63 1.41 12.96 3.98
CA LEU A 63 1.61 11.56 3.63
C LEU A 63 3.08 11.33 3.30
N ILE A 64 3.74 10.49 4.08
CA ILE A 64 5.14 10.10 3.86
C ILE A 64 5.16 8.66 3.39
N VAL A 65 5.73 8.42 2.20
CA VAL A 65 5.88 7.10 1.60
C VAL A 65 7.35 6.72 1.48
N SER A 66 7.65 5.42 1.37
CA SER A 66 9.02 4.95 1.23
C SER A 66 9.65 5.44 -0.07
N GLU A 67 8.98 5.20 -1.20
CA GLU A 67 9.47 5.59 -2.52
C GLU A 67 8.30 5.80 -3.49
N ILE A 68 8.55 6.51 -4.59
CA ILE A 68 7.54 6.78 -5.63
C ILE A 68 7.80 6.04 -6.93
N THR A 69 8.87 5.24 -7.00
CA THR A 69 9.24 4.45 -8.17
C THR A 69 8.60 3.07 -8.17
N ASN A 70 8.29 2.52 -6.98
CA ASN A 70 7.52 1.30 -6.84
C ASN A 70 6.02 1.63 -7.03
N PRO A 71 5.31 1.02 -8.00
CA PRO A 71 3.93 1.34 -8.35
C PRO A 71 2.93 1.25 -7.20
N PHE A 72 3.19 0.45 -6.18
CA PHE A 72 2.34 0.35 -4.99
C PHE A 72 2.13 1.70 -4.30
N PHE A 73 3.20 2.49 -4.15
CA PHE A 73 3.10 3.77 -3.43
C PHE A 73 2.33 4.85 -4.19
N PRO A 74 2.52 5.08 -5.51
CA PRO A 74 1.65 5.96 -6.28
C PRO A 74 0.17 5.57 -6.23
N GLU A 75 -0.16 4.27 -6.26
CA GLU A 75 -1.55 3.81 -6.12
C GLU A 75 -2.11 4.15 -4.73
N LEU A 76 -1.33 3.91 -3.67
CA LEU A 76 -1.68 4.30 -2.30
C LEU A 76 -1.86 5.82 -2.15
N VAL A 77 -0.96 6.60 -2.75
CA VAL A 77 -1.05 8.08 -2.76
C VAL A 77 -2.34 8.55 -3.40
N GLN A 78 -2.73 7.97 -4.53
CA GLN A 78 -3.96 8.30 -5.25
C GLN A 78 -5.21 8.02 -4.40
N GLU A 79 -5.27 6.85 -3.76
CA GLU A 79 -6.39 6.48 -2.88
C GLU A 79 -6.47 7.41 -1.66
N PHE A 80 -5.33 7.67 -1.01
CA PHE A 80 -5.26 8.54 0.16
C PHE A 80 -5.67 9.97 -0.18
N GLU A 81 -5.14 10.53 -1.28
CA GLU A 81 -5.45 11.89 -1.72
C GLU A 81 -6.94 12.03 -2.05
N SER A 82 -7.51 11.10 -2.81
CA SER A 82 -8.92 11.12 -3.17
C SER A 82 -9.84 11.13 -1.94
N LEU A 83 -9.51 10.33 -0.92
CA LEU A 83 -10.26 10.28 0.34
C LEU A 83 -10.08 11.57 1.17
N ALA A 84 -8.86 12.09 1.24
CA ALA A 84 -8.56 13.34 1.96
C ALA A 84 -9.30 14.53 1.33
N VAL A 85 -9.25 14.66 0.01
CA VAL A 85 -9.95 15.72 -0.75
C VAL A 85 -11.47 15.63 -0.57
N ALA A 86 -12.05 14.43 -0.60
CA ALA A 86 -13.47 14.23 -0.34
C ALA A 86 -13.90 14.72 1.06
N GLN A 87 -12.97 14.76 2.04
CA GLN A 87 -13.16 15.28 3.39
C GLN A 87 -12.73 16.75 3.56
N GLY A 88 -12.32 17.41 2.46
CA GLY A 88 -11.93 18.82 2.43
C GLY A 88 -10.51 19.08 2.94
N TYR A 89 -9.62 18.10 2.85
CA TYR A 89 -8.19 18.23 3.11
C TYR A 89 -7.38 18.29 1.82
N GLU A 90 -6.29 19.03 1.85
CA GLU A 90 -5.19 18.96 0.87
C GLU A 90 -4.13 17.99 1.38
N VAL A 91 -3.34 17.37 0.49
CA VAL A 91 -2.30 16.41 0.87
C VAL A 91 -0.91 16.93 0.50
N LEU A 92 -0.01 16.94 1.47
CA LEU A 92 1.41 17.18 1.28
C LEU A 92 2.16 15.85 1.28
N ILE A 93 2.74 15.47 0.14
CA ILE A 93 3.40 14.19 -0.05
C ILE A 93 4.92 14.35 0.12
N GLY A 94 5.54 13.37 0.77
CA GLY A 94 6.99 13.23 0.88
C GLY A 94 7.43 11.80 0.60
N SER A 95 8.56 11.63 -0.09
CA SER A 95 9.21 10.33 -0.33
C SER A 95 10.56 10.28 0.37
N THR A 96 10.82 9.20 1.09
CA THR A 96 12.03 9.04 1.92
C THR A 96 13.16 8.30 1.20
N ASN A 97 12.83 7.47 0.22
CA ASN A 97 13.74 6.51 -0.39
C ASN A 97 14.39 5.59 0.68
N TYR A 98 13.59 5.15 1.66
CA TYR A 98 14.03 4.32 2.79
C TYR A 98 15.14 4.95 3.67
N ASP A 99 15.34 6.28 3.57
CA ASP A 99 16.34 7.04 4.32
C ASP A 99 15.70 7.62 5.60
N PRO A 100 16.18 7.25 6.81
CA PRO A 100 15.64 7.75 8.08
C PRO A 100 15.81 9.26 8.24
N ASP A 101 16.97 9.82 7.85
CA ASP A 101 17.26 11.27 7.99
C ASP A 101 16.30 12.10 7.12
N ARG A 102 15.98 11.60 5.92
CA ARG A 102 14.96 12.22 5.06
C ARG A 102 13.58 12.14 5.68
N THR A 103 13.26 11.05 6.38
CA THR A 103 11.98 10.88 7.07
C THR A 103 11.80 11.96 8.14
N GLU A 104 12.80 12.17 8.99
CA GLU A 104 12.79 13.23 10.00
C GLU A 104 12.66 14.61 9.38
N SER A 105 13.49 14.90 8.38
CA SER A 105 13.44 16.18 7.65
C SER A 105 12.07 16.46 7.03
N LEU A 106 11.41 15.44 6.47
CA LEU A 106 10.06 15.56 5.91
C LEU A 106 9.03 15.88 7.00
N ILE A 107 9.05 15.16 8.11
CA ILE A 107 8.14 15.43 9.23
C ILE A 107 8.33 16.86 9.74
N ARG A 108 9.57 17.29 9.99
CA ARG A 108 9.86 18.66 10.42
C ARG A 108 9.31 19.71 9.45
N ARG A 109 9.46 19.49 8.13
CA ARG A 109 8.91 20.40 7.10
C ARG A 109 7.38 20.40 7.09
N MET A 110 6.73 19.25 7.28
CA MET A 110 5.28 19.16 7.38
C MET A 110 4.75 19.91 8.60
N LEU A 111 5.42 19.79 9.75
CA LEU A 111 5.10 20.57 10.95
C LEU A 111 5.25 22.08 10.74
N GLN A 112 6.31 22.52 10.07
CA GLN A 112 6.50 23.93 9.72
C GLN A 112 5.41 24.48 8.77
N ARG A 113 4.80 23.60 7.97
CA ARG A 113 3.64 23.90 7.12
C ARG A 113 2.31 23.82 7.84
N ASN A 114 2.33 23.52 9.16
CA ASN A 114 1.15 23.36 10.02
C ASN A 114 0.15 22.32 9.48
N VAL A 115 0.62 21.17 8.97
CA VAL A 115 -0.29 20.08 8.62
C VAL A 115 -1.05 19.63 9.87
N ASP A 116 -2.30 19.21 9.72
CA ASP A 116 -3.16 18.82 10.84
C ASP A 116 -2.85 17.41 11.38
N GLY A 117 -2.16 16.58 10.57
CA GLY A 117 -1.69 15.25 10.95
C GLY A 117 -0.85 14.61 9.83
N VAL A 118 -0.09 13.56 10.16
CA VAL A 118 0.81 12.88 9.20
C VAL A 118 0.59 11.37 9.24
N ALA A 119 0.37 10.77 8.06
CA ALA A 119 0.45 9.32 7.84
C ALA A 119 1.85 8.95 7.35
N VAL A 120 2.49 8.01 8.02
CA VAL A 120 3.87 7.56 7.76
C VAL A 120 3.84 6.13 7.27
N MET A 121 3.99 5.96 5.96
CA MET A 121 3.98 4.68 5.25
C MET A 121 5.41 4.25 4.88
N THR A 122 6.33 4.44 5.81
CA THR A 122 7.76 4.12 5.65
C THR A 122 8.35 3.67 6.98
N PHE A 123 9.61 3.26 6.96
CA PHE A 123 10.35 2.76 8.11
C PHE A 123 11.47 3.73 8.50
N GLY A 124 11.89 3.67 9.77
CA GLY A 124 13.05 4.41 10.26
C GLY A 124 12.73 5.85 10.63
N ILE A 125 12.02 6.02 11.75
CA ILE A 125 11.88 7.33 12.41
C ILE A 125 12.63 7.23 13.73
N GLU A 126 13.38 8.26 14.07
CA GLU A 126 14.03 8.36 15.35
C GLU A 126 12.99 8.42 16.48
N GLU A 127 13.20 7.59 17.50
CA GLU A 127 12.30 7.46 18.64
C GLU A 127 12.12 8.78 19.38
N GLU A 128 13.20 9.59 19.47
CA GLU A 128 13.20 10.91 20.10
C GLU A 128 12.27 11.92 19.38
N LEU A 129 12.27 11.92 18.04
CA LEU A 129 11.35 12.78 17.27
C LEU A 129 9.90 12.37 17.48
N VAL A 130 9.65 11.07 17.46
CA VAL A 130 8.30 10.53 17.70
C VAL A 130 7.81 10.93 19.09
N GLN A 131 8.67 10.84 20.12
CA GLN A 131 8.33 11.20 21.49
C GLN A 131 7.98 12.70 21.61
N LYS A 132 8.75 13.59 20.98
CA LYS A 132 8.43 15.03 20.92
C LYS A 132 7.09 15.34 20.25
N LEU A 133 6.69 14.53 19.24
CA LEU A 133 5.41 14.67 18.54
C LEU A 133 4.24 14.17 19.40
N VAL A 134 4.47 13.11 20.15
CA VAL A 134 3.50 12.56 21.12
C VAL A 134 3.22 13.56 22.23
N GLU A 135 4.26 14.17 22.81
CA GLU A 135 4.13 15.21 23.84
C GLU A 135 3.31 16.42 23.38
N ARG A 136 3.32 16.70 22.09
CA ARG A 136 2.49 17.76 21.46
C ARG A 136 1.09 17.29 21.07
N GLU A 137 0.73 16.05 21.38
CA GLU A 137 -0.53 15.41 20.93
C GLU A 137 -0.77 15.50 19.42
N PHE A 138 0.31 15.53 18.63
CA PHE A 138 0.21 15.66 17.18
C PHE A 138 -0.30 14.35 16.57
N PRO A 139 -1.34 14.38 15.70
CA PRO A 139 -1.91 13.18 15.08
C PRO A 139 -0.93 12.48 14.15
N LEU A 140 -0.49 11.27 14.54
CA LEU A 140 0.40 10.42 13.75
C LEU A 140 -0.23 9.05 13.52
N VAL A 141 -0.06 8.56 12.30
CA VAL A 141 -0.44 7.21 11.90
C VAL A 141 0.75 6.53 11.25
N PHE A 142 1.07 5.32 11.69
CA PHE A 142 2.12 4.48 11.11
C PHE A 142 1.53 3.22 10.49
N VAL A 143 2.23 2.65 9.51
CA VAL A 143 1.96 1.29 9.02
C VAL A 143 3.03 0.36 9.57
N ASP A 144 2.63 -0.74 10.19
CA ASP A 144 3.41 -1.84 10.78
C ASP A 144 4.42 -1.46 11.86
N ALA A 145 5.03 -0.32 11.79
CA ALA A 145 6.15 0.06 12.64
C ALA A 145 5.92 1.45 13.23
N GLY A 146 5.21 1.51 14.33
CA GLY A 146 5.16 2.69 15.19
C GLY A 146 5.60 2.30 16.59
N PRO A 147 6.08 3.27 17.40
CA PRO A 147 6.27 3.02 18.81
C PRO A 147 4.91 2.78 19.49
N ASP A 148 4.90 1.90 20.46
CA ASP A 148 3.71 1.63 21.27
C ASP A 148 3.52 2.77 22.30
N LEU A 149 2.95 3.88 21.83
CA LEU A 149 2.70 5.08 22.61
C LEU A 149 1.20 5.46 22.54
N PRO A 150 0.63 6.03 23.62
CA PRO A 150 -0.81 6.20 23.78
C PRO A 150 -1.53 6.99 22.68
N ASN A 151 -0.83 7.93 22.01
CA ASN A 151 -1.39 8.83 21.01
C ASN A 151 -0.97 8.49 19.57
N ILE A 152 -0.27 7.38 19.36
CA ILE A 152 0.13 6.89 18.05
C ILE A 152 -0.83 5.79 17.62
N ARG A 153 -1.27 5.88 16.37
CA ARG A 153 -2.09 4.86 15.74
C ARG A 153 -1.22 4.05 14.79
N VAL A 154 -1.27 2.73 14.94
CA VAL A 154 -0.51 1.81 14.09
C VAL A 154 -1.51 0.95 13.31
N LEU A 155 -1.41 1.01 11.99
CA LEU A 155 -2.12 0.14 11.07
C LEU A 155 -1.29 -1.14 10.92
N LYS A 156 -1.78 -2.26 11.42
CA LYS A 156 -1.09 -3.55 11.33
C LYS A 156 -1.51 -4.30 10.07
N VAL A 157 -0.56 -4.64 9.22
CA VAL A 157 -0.83 -5.48 8.03
C VAL A 157 -0.73 -6.96 8.42
N ASN A 158 -1.75 -7.73 8.07
CA ASN A 158 -1.75 -9.17 8.30
C ASN A 158 -1.03 -9.91 7.16
N TYR A 159 0.31 -9.78 7.10
CA TYR A 159 1.13 -10.47 6.09
C TYR A 159 0.97 -11.99 6.15
N GLY A 160 0.80 -12.52 7.36
CA GLY A 160 0.72 -13.97 7.59
C GLY A 160 -0.41 -14.64 6.83
N GLU A 161 -1.56 -14.01 6.75
CA GLU A 161 -2.74 -14.60 6.10
C GLU A 161 -2.54 -14.76 4.59
N GLY A 162 -2.13 -13.70 3.90
CA GLY A 162 -1.93 -13.76 2.45
C GLY A 162 -0.77 -14.68 2.04
N ILE A 163 0.36 -14.62 2.76
CA ILE A 163 1.50 -15.52 2.52
C ILE A 163 1.09 -16.98 2.77
N ARG A 164 0.34 -17.28 3.83
CA ARG A 164 -0.20 -18.61 4.10
C ARG A 164 -1.07 -19.11 2.94
N GLN A 165 -1.98 -18.27 2.44
CA GLN A 165 -2.81 -18.60 1.27
C GLN A 165 -1.95 -18.88 0.03
N ALA A 166 -0.92 -18.09 -0.23
CA ALA A 166 -0.01 -18.27 -1.36
C ALA A 166 0.76 -19.61 -1.27
N VAL A 167 1.30 -19.93 -0.09
CA VAL A 167 2.00 -21.20 0.14
C VAL A 167 1.06 -22.39 0.03
N GLN A 168 -0.14 -22.30 0.61
CA GLN A 168 -1.17 -23.35 0.49
C GLN A 168 -1.61 -23.58 -0.95
N HIS A 169 -1.79 -22.50 -1.74
CA HIS A 169 -2.10 -22.58 -3.16
C HIS A 169 -1.01 -23.33 -3.93
N LEU A 170 0.26 -22.94 -3.76
CA LEU A 170 1.37 -23.63 -4.42
C LEU A 170 1.49 -25.10 -3.97
N ALA A 171 1.32 -25.38 -2.68
CA ALA A 171 1.33 -26.76 -2.16
C ALA A 171 0.16 -27.60 -2.71
N ALA A 172 -1.03 -27.00 -2.87
CA ALA A 172 -2.20 -27.66 -3.46
C ALA A 172 -2.00 -27.97 -4.96
N LEU A 173 -1.24 -27.13 -5.69
CA LEU A 173 -0.81 -27.40 -7.05
C LEU A 173 0.28 -28.49 -7.13
N GLY A 174 0.78 -29.00 -6.00
CA GLY A 174 1.79 -30.04 -5.95
C GLY A 174 3.23 -29.57 -5.82
N HIS A 175 3.47 -28.25 -5.70
CA HIS A 175 4.82 -27.75 -5.43
C HIS A 175 5.32 -28.19 -4.04
N ARG A 176 6.56 -28.66 -4.00
CA ARG A 176 7.25 -29.04 -2.76
C ARG A 176 8.59 -28.32 -2.60
N LYS A 177 9.16 -27.82 -3.69
CA LYS A 177 10.38 -27.03 -3.76
C LYS A 177 10.00 -25.59 -4.11
N ILE A 178 9.72 -24.81 -3.07
CA ILE A 178 9.29 -23.42 -3.19
C ILE A 178 10.41 -22.55 -2.64
N ALA A 179 10.87 -21.59 -3.42
CA ALA A 179 11.81 -20.58 -2.99
C ALA A 179 11.10 -19.28 -2.61
N PHE A 180 11.77 -18.45 -1.81
CA PHE A 180 11.30 -17.12 -1.44
C PHE A 180 12.37 -16.07 -1.71
N ILE A 181 12.04 -15.08 -2.53
CA ILE A 181 12.87 -13.88 -2.71
C ILE A 181 12.36 -12.82 -1.74
N THR A 182 13.18 -12.52 -0.72
CA THR A 182 12.80 -11.54 0.32
C THR A 182 12.99 -10.11 -0.19
N GLY A 183 12.47 -9.12 0.55
CA GLY A 183 12.96 -7.75 0.45
C GLY A 183 14.17 -7.54 1.37
N PRO A 184 14.66 -6.29 1.48
CA PRO A 184 15.75 -5.95 2.39
C PRO A 184 15.41 -6.32 3.84
N LEU A 185 16.18 -7.19 4.47
CA LEU A 185 15.88 -7.72 5.81
C LEU A 185 16.03 -6.67 6.94
N ARG A 186 16.53 -5.48 6.65
CA ARG A 186 16.44 -4.33 7.56
C ARG A 186 15.00 -3.79 7.71
N LEU A 187 14.08 -4.16 6.79
CA LEU A 187 12.69 -3.75 6.81
C LEU A 187 11.84 -4.79 7.56
N ARG A 188 11.10 -4.35 8.57
CA ARG A 188 10.21 -5.22 9.37
C ARG A 188 9.20 -5.98 8.51
N SER A 189 8.64 -5.32 7.49
CA SER A 189 7.70 -5.96 6.55
C SER A 189 8.34 -7.10 5.76
N ALA A 190 9.59 -6.97 5.32
CA ALA A 190 10.32 -8.03 4.63
C ALA A 190 10.60 -9.23 5.56
N VAL A 191 11.00 -8.94 6.81
CA VAL A 191 11.18 -9.98 7.85
C VAL A 191 9.86 -10.69 8.13
N ALA A 192 8.76 -9.93 8.34
CA ALA A 192 7.45 -10.51 8.63
C ALA A 192 6.94 -11.41 7.49
N ARG A 193 7.14 -11.01 6.23
CA ARG A 193 6.77 -11.84 5.05
C ARG A 193 7.62 -13.10 4.96
N ARG A 194 8.95 -13.01 5.18
CA ARG A 194 9.84 -14.18 5.22
C ARG A 194 9.44 -15.15 6.32
N ASP A 195 9.22 -14.66 7.52
CA ASP A 195 8.89 -15.51 8.67
C ASP A 195 7.52 -16.16 8.49
N ALA A 196 6.54 -15.44 7.92
CA ALA A 196 5.25 -16.00 7.54
C ALA A 196 5.39 -17.13 6.48
N PHE A 197 6.28 -16.96 5.50
CA PHE A 197 6.59 -17.99 4.52
C PHE A 197 7.18 -19.23 5.18
N LEU A 198 8.24 -19.08 5.97
CA LEU A 198 8.90 -20.19 6.65
C LEU A 198 7.94 -20.95 7.59
N LYS A 199 7.12 -20.20 8.33
CA LYS A 199 6.07 -20.77 9.18
C LYS A 199 5.06 -21.59 8.36
N SER A 200 4.55 -21.03 7.26
CA SER A 200 3.55 -21.69 6.41
C SER A 200 4.11 -22.95 5.74
N MET A 201 5.39 -22.94 5.32
CA MET A 201 6.07 -24.13 4.80
C MET A 201 6.21 -25.22 5.88
N SER A 202 6.62 -24.84 7.09
CA SER A 202 6.75 -25.76 8.23
C SER A 202 5.42 -26.39 8.64
N GLU A 203 4.32 -25.61 8.66
CA GLU A 203 2.97 -26.09 8.96
C GLU A 203 2.48 -27.16 7.97
N LEU A 204 2.98 -27.12 6.73
CA LEU A 204 2.70 -28.13 5.70
C LEU A 204 3.73 -29.29 5.66
N GLY A 205 4.68 -29.32 6.59
CA GLY A 205 5.74 -30.33 6.62
C GLY A 205 6.74 -30.19 5.45
N LEU A 206 6.83 -29.01 4.83
CA LEU A 206 7.73 -28.73 3.72
C LEU A 206 9.03 -28.10 4.22
N THR A 207 10.16 -28.69 3.82
CA THR A 207 11.50 -28.16 4.14
C THR A 207 11.90 -27.07 3.15
N VAL A 208 12.48 -26.00 3.66
CA VAL A 208 13.04 -24.92 2.85
C VAL A 208 14.57 -24.94 2.98
N PRO A 209 15.33 -25.33 1.94
CA PRO A 209 16.77 -25.20 1.93
C PRO A 209 17.21 -23.74 2.11
N ALA A 210 18.34 -23.49 2.77
CA ALA A 210 18.81 -22.14 3.03
C ALA A 210 19.06 -21.33 1.75
N ASP A 211 19.52 -21.97 0.69
CA ASP A 211 19.74 -21.39 -0.63
C ASP A 211 18.46 -21.09 -1.43
N HIS A 212 17.31 -21.58 -0.96
CA HIS A 212 16.00 -21.20 -1.48
C HIS A 212 15.45 -19.90 -0.88
N ILE A 213 16.12 -19.28 0.10
CA ILE A 213 15.80 -17.97 0.64
C ILE A 213 16.86 -17.00 0.12
N VAL A 214 16.48 -16.15 -0.84
CA VAL A 214 17.40 -15.19 -1.46
C VAL A 214 16.96 -13.78 -1.08
N GLU A 215 17.89 -12.97 -0.57
CA GLU A 215 17.60 -11.56 -0.28
C GLU A 215 17.57 -10.75 -1.57
N GLY A 216 16.48 -10.02 -1.78
CA GLY A 216 16.27 -9.00 -2.79
C GLY A 216 16.22 -7.61 -2.16
N ASP A 217 15.87 -6.60 -2.96
CA ASP A 217 15.85 -5.20 -2.56
C ASP A 217 14.52 -4.49 -2.86
N HIS A 218 13.48 -5.25 -3.21
CA HIS A 218 12.17 -4.78 -3.63
C HIS A 218 12.14 -4.11 -5.02
N THR A 219 13.24 -4.17 -5.78
CA THR A 219 13.31 -3.67 -7.16
C THR A 219 13.18 -4.80 -8.20
N MET A 220 12.95 -4.44 -9.47
CA MET A 220 13.00 -5.40 -10.57
C MET A 220 14.40 -5.97 -10.77
N GLU A 221 15.42 -5.13 -10.67
CA GLU A 221 16.83 -5.49 -10.80
C GLU A 221 17.26 -6.49 -9.72
N GLY A 222 16.86 -6.24 -8.46
CA GLY A 222 17.09 -7.18 -7.36
C GLY A 222 16.34 -8.51 -7.57
N GLY A 223 15.13 -8.45 -8.13
CA GLY A 223 14.36 -9.63 -8.53
C GLY A 223 15.06 -10.46 -9.62
N ILE A 224 15.63 -9.80 -10.63
CA ILE A 224 16.45 -10.45 -11.67
C ILE A 224 17.64 -11.17 -11.04
N GLY A 225 18.47 -10.43 -10.28
CA GLY A 225 19.69 -10.99 -9.70
C GLY A 225 19.42 -12.11 -8.68
N ALA A 226 18.34 -12.02 -7.90
CA ALA A 226 17.94 -13.08 -6.99
C ALA A 226 17.46 -14.35 -7.73
N THR A 227 16.72 -14.16 -8.83
CA THR A 227 16.25 -15.29 -9.64
C THR A 227 17.39 -15.97 -10.39
N GLU A 228 18.37 -15.23 -10.90
CA GLU A 228 19.58 -15.80 -11.51
C GLU A 228 20.36 -16.69 -10.53
N LYS A 229 20.42 -16.30 -9.24
CA LYS A 229 21.00 -17.16 -8.19
C LYS A 229 20.20 -18.45 -8.01
N LEU A 230 18.87 -18.40 -8.04
CA LEU A 230 18.02 -19.59 -7.95
C LEU A 230 18.17 -20.51 -9.17
N ILE A 231 18.30 -19.95 -10.37
CA ILE A 231 18.53 -20.71 -11.61
C ILE A 231 19.90 -21.40 -11.60
N ALA A 232 20.90 -20.81 -10.98
CA ALA A 232 22.24 -21.38 -10.86
C ALA A 232 22.33 -22.55 -9.86
N LEU A 233 21.27 -22.81 -9.07
CA LEU A 233 21.24 -23.96 -8.17
C LEU A 233 21.23 -25.28 -8.96
N SER A 234 21.84 -26.31 -8.40
CA SER A 234 21.81 -27.65 -8.98
C SER A 234 20.39 -28.23 -9.11
N LEU A 235 19.48 -27.70 -8.33
CA LEU A 235 18.08 -28.10 -8.30
C LEU A 235 17.18 -26.86 -8.28
N LEU A 236 16.66 -26.51 -9.46
CA LEU A 236 15.76 -25.36 -9.63
C LEU A 236 14.50 -25.54 -8.79
N PRO A 237 14.07 -24.54 -8.02
CA PRO A 237 12.75 -24.54 -7.36
C PRO A 237 11.64 -24.56 -8.43
N THR A 238 10.55 -25.28 -8.14
CA THR A 238 9.40 -25.34 -9.07
C THR A 238 8.45 -24.17 -8.91
N ALA A 239 8.60 -23.41 -7.82
CA ALA A 239 7.87 -22.17 -7.59
C ALA A 239 8.72 -21.16 -6.83
N VAL A 240 8.49 -19.89 -7.11
CA VAL A 240 9.13 -18.75 -6.43
C VAL A 240 8.01 -17.82 -5.92
N LEU A 241 8.00 -17.58 -4.61
CA LEU A 241 7.21 -16.52 -3.99
C LEU A 241 8.12 -15.30 -3.79
N CYS A 242 7.69 -14.15 -4.25
CA CYS A 242 8.43 -12.89 -4.16
C CYS A 242 7.84 -11.98 -3.10
N SER A 243 8.70 -11.23 -2.41
CA SER A 243 8.30 -10.32 -1.33
C SER A 243 7.41 -9.16 -1.82
N ASN A 244 7.50 -8.79 -3.10
CA ASN A 244 6.60 -7.83 -3.74
C ASN A 244 6.47 -8.10 -5.25
N ASP A 245 5.55 -7.40 -5.91
CA ASP A 245 5.28 -7.59 -7.34
C ASP A 245 6.41 -7.07 -8.23
N THR A 246 7.10 -6.00 -7.85
CA THR A 246 8.26 -5.52 -8.63
C THR A 246 9.38 -6.55 -8.66
N THR A 247 9.67 -7.22 -7.54
CA THR A 247 10.59 -8.37 -7.49
C THR A 247 10.08 -9.53 -8.35
N ALA A 248 8.76 -9.81 -8.32
CA ALA A 248 8.17 -10.88 -9.14
C ALA A 248 8.26 -10.56 -10.65
N ILE A 249 8.09 -9.30 -11.06
CA ILE A 249 8.30 -8.86 -12.44
C ILE A 249 9.75 -9.09 -12.86
N GLY A 250 10.71 -8.76 -12.00
CA GLY A 250 12.13 -9.08 -12.22
C GLY A 250 12.37 -10.58 -12.37
N ALA A 251 11.72 -11.41 -11.54
CA ALA A 251 11.81 -12.86 -11.64
C ALA A 251 11.23 -13.39 -12.96
N LEU A 252 10.06 -12.90 -13.40
CA LEU A 252 9.49 -13.24 -14.72
C LEU A 252 10.47 -12.90 -15.85
N HIS A 253 11.10 -11.72 -15.78
CA HIS A 253 12.08 -11.30 -16.79
C HIS A 253 13.31 -12.20 -16.83
N ALA A 254 13.90 -12.58 -15.68
CA ALA A 254 15.04 -13.45 -15.59
C ALA A 254 14.74 -14.86 -16.14
N LEU A 255 13.57 -15.42 -15.78
CA LEU A 255 13.11 -16.72 -16.28
C LEU A 255 12.92 -16.70 -17.80
N TYR A 256 12.28 -15.65 -18.33
CA TYR A 256 12.10 -15.47 -19.78
C TYR A 256 13.45 -15.45 -20.53
N ARG A 257 14.44 -14.70 -20.02
CA ARG A 257 15.79 -14.61 -20.64
C ARG A 257 16.54 -15.93 -20.64
N THR A 258 16.25 -16.81 -19.70
CA THR A 258 16.93 -18.11 -19.54
C THR A 258 16.10 -19.28 -20.10
N THR A 259 15.09 -18.99 -20.94
CA THR A 259 14.22 -19.97 -21.60
C THR A 259 13.38 -20.85 -20.67
N HIS A 260 13.22 -20.43 -19.39
CA HIS A 260 12.30 -21.11 -18.47
C HIS A 260 10.88 -20.51 -18.62
N SER A 261 9.93 -21.36 -18.91
CA SER A 261 8.54 -20.96 -19.08
C SER A 261 7.84 -20.77 -17.74
N VAL A 262 7.10 -19.66 -17.61
CA VAL A 262 6.21 -19.40 -16.48
C VAL A 262 4.76 -19.54 -16.99
N PRO A 263 3.93 -20.36 -16.36
CA PRO A 263 4.14 -21.14 -15.12
C PRO A 263 4.69 -22.56 -15.31
N GLN A 264 4.97 -23.02 -16.54
CA GLN A 264 5.18 -24.45 -16.86
C GLN A 264 6.46 -25.04 -16.20
N ASP A 265 7.55 -24.28 -16.16
CA ASP A 265 8.80 -24.70 -15.50
C ASP A 265 8.86 -24.21 -14.07
N VAL A 266 8.49 -22.94 -13.85
CA VAL A 266 8.53 -22.28 -12.56
C VAL A 266 7.28 -21.44 -12.39
N SER A 267 6.51 -21.72 -11.33
CA SER A 267 5.42 -20.83 -10.90
C SER A 267 5.98 -19.59 -10.19
N VAL A 268 5.42 -18.41 -10.45
CA VAL A 268 5.81 -17.16 -9.80
C VAL A 268 4.61 -16.55 -9.12
N VAL A 269 4.79 -16.15 -7.85
CA VAL A 269 3.76 -15.47 -7.05
C VAL A 269 4.36 -14.19 -6.48
N GLY A 270 3.64 -13.07 -6.61
CA GLY A 270 4.03 -11.77 -6.08
C GLY A 270 3.36 -11.41 -4.76
N PHE A 271 3.51 -10.15 -4.37
CA PHE A 271 2.85 -9.53 -3.23
C PHE A 271 2.65 -8.03 -3.56
N ASP A 272 1.58 -7.44 -3.15
CA ASP A 272 1.03 -6.08 -3.23
C ASP A 272 -0.23 -6.01 -4.10
N ASP A 273 -0.33 -6.77 -5.20
CA ASP A 273 -1.37 -6.71 -6.24
C ASP A 273 -1.43 -5.33 -6.90
N ILE A 274 -0.25 -4.84 -7.33
CA ILE A 274 -0.18 -3.59 -8.10
C ILE A 274 -0.97 -3.71 -9.42
N HIS A 275 -1.48 -2.59 -9.92
CA HIS A 275 -2.30 -2.57 -11.14
C HIS A 275 -1.63 -3.25 -12.34
N LEU A 276 -0.30 -3.17 -12.45
CA LEU A 276 0.47 -3.82 -13.50
C LEU A 276 0.44 -5.35 -13.44
N ALA A 277 0.21 -5.95 -12.28
CA ALA A 277 0.26 -7.41 -12.09
C ALA A 277 -0.69 -8.17 -13.03
N GLN A 278 -1.87 -7.60 -13.31
CA GLN A 278 -2.86 -8.21 -14.22
C GLN A 278 -2.49 -8.15 -15.69
N TYR A 279 -1.57 -7.27 -16.08
CA TYR A 279 -1.11 -7.08 -17.46
C TYR A 279 0.22 -7.74 -17.78
N MET A 280 0.83 -8.40 -16.79
CA MET A 280 2.04 -9.18 -17.02
C MET A 280 1.77 -10.37 -17.94
N LEU A 281 2.81 -10.91 -18.54
CA LEU A 281 2.75 -12.09 -19.40
C LEU A 281 3.64 -13.20 -18.82
N PRO A 282 3.01 -14.21 -18.17
CA PRO A 282 1.58 -14.35 -17.86
C PRO A 282 1.09 -13.36 -16.76
N PRO A 283 -0.24 -13.10 -16.66
CA PRO A 283 -0.81 -12.32 -15.56
C PRO A 283 -0.40 -12.87 -14.20
N LEU A 284 0.14 -11.99 -13.33
CA LEU A 284 0.81 -12.38 -12.10
C LEU A 284 -0.19 -12.76 -11.00
N THR A 285 -0.10 -13.99 -10.51
CA THR A 285 -0.68 -14.44 -9.24
C THR A 285 0.04 -13.70 -8.11
N THR A 286 -0.69 -13.07 -7.21
CA THR A 286 -0.08 -12.21 -6.19
C THR A 286 -0.93 -12.15 -4.92
N VAL A 287 -0.33 -11.75 -3.81
CA VAL A 287 -1.05 -11.46 -2.57
C VAL A 287 -1.43 -9.99 -2.56
N GLN A 288 -2.72 -9.71 -2.53
CA GLN A 288 -3.22 -8.34 -2.46
C GLN A 288 -3.06 -7.76 -1.05
N MET A 289 -2.47 -6.57 -0.98
CA MET A 289 -2.53 -5.63 0.13
C MET A 289 -3.26 -4.38 -0.37
N SER A 290 -4.52 -4.22 0.02
CA SER A 290 -5.40 -3.20 -0.54
C SER A 290 -4.92 -1.77 -0.22
N CYS A 291 -4.46 -1.02 -1.24
CA CYS A 291 -4.15 0.40 -1.13
C CYS A 291 -5.36 1.21 -0.63
N LYS A 292 -6.57 0.84 -1.07
CA LYS A 292 -7.81 1.49 -0.64
C LYS A 292 -8.07 1.29 0.85
N ASP A 293 -7.94 0.06 1.37
CA ASP A 293 -8.19 -0.22 2.79
C ASP A 293 -7.13 0.46 3.67
N LEU A 294 -5.86 0.47 3.22
CA LEU A 294 -4.80 1.23 3.88
C LEU A 294 -5.10 2.73 3.91
N ALA A 295 -5.52 3.31 2.79
CA ALA A 295 -5.84 4.73 2.69
C ALA A 295 -7.05 5.10 3.57
N VAL A 296 -8.11 4.29 3.55
CA VAL A 296 -9.29 4.47 4.40
C VAL A 296 -8.89 4.45 5.87
N ALA A 297 -8.17 3.41 6.30
CA ALA A 297 -7.73 3.27 7.68
C ALA A 297 -6.83 4.44 8.12
N ALA A 298 -5.91 4.88 7.24
CA ALA A 298 -5.01 5.99 7.55
C ALA A 298 -5.75 7.33 7.70
N VAL A 299 -6.65 7.67 6.76
CA VAL A 299 -7.41 8.92 6.80
C VAL A 299 -8.36 8.95 8.00
N GLU A 300 -9.05 7.84 8.29
CA GLU A 300 -9.94 7.73 9.46
C GLU A 300 -9.15 7.82 10.78
N ALA A 301 -8.01 7.15 10.87
CA ALA A 301 -7.14 7.21 12.04
C ALA A 301 -6.59 8.63 12.28
N LEU A 302 -6.19 9.35 11.21
CA LEU A 302 -5.79 10.77 11.30
C LEU A 302 -6.95 11.63 11.76
N ARG A 303 -8.12 11.49 11.14
CA ARG A 303 -9.31 12.28 11.50
C ARG A 303 -9.68 12.09 12.96
N ALA A 304 -9.71 10.86 13.44
CA ALA A 304 -9.98 10.57 14.84
C ALA A 304 -8.96 11.21 15.80
N GLY A 305 -7.70 11.41 15.36
CA GLY A 305 -6.68 12.16 16.11
C GLY A 305 -6.90 13.68 16.10
N ILE A 306 -7.32 14.21 14.94
CA ILE A 306 -7.54 15.64 14.75
C ILE A 306 -8.80 16.14 15.49
N GLU A 307 -9.88 15.37 15.47
CA GLU A 307 -11.17 15.79 16.01
C GLU A 307 -11.25 15.72 17.55
N LYS A 308 -10.30 15.09 18.23
CA LYS A 308 -10.18 14.96 19.72
C LYS A 308 -11.45 14.50 20.46
N ASP A 309 -12.59 14.37 19.77
CA ASP A 309 -13.92 14.20 20.37
C ASP A 309 -14.36 12.74 20.57
N HIS A 310 -13.53 11.76 20.27
CA HIS A 310 -13.89 10.36 20.44
C HIS A 310 -13.03 9.63 21.47
N PRO A 311 -13.52 9.50 22.73
CA PRO A 311 -12.87 8.67 23.76
C PRO A 311 -12.72 7.20 23.36
N ARG A 312 -13.46 6.75 22.33
CA ARG A 312 -13.40 5.38 21.80
C ARG A 312 -12.26 5.12 20.82
N ALA A 313 -11.56 6.14 20.33
CA ALA A 313 -10.47 5.99 19.35
C ALA A 313 -9.17 5.43 19.95
N THR A 314 -9.06 5.29 21.27
CA THR A 314 -7.83 4.90 21.97
C THR A 314 -7.48 3.41 21.91
N LYS A 315 -8.33 2.55 21.31
CA LYS A 315 -8.08 1.10 21.20
C LYS A 315 -8.51 0.45 19.88
N MET A 316 -8.74 1.22 18.83
CA MET A 316 -9.04 0.61 17.54
C MET A 316 -7.72 0.09 16.92
N GLU A 317 -7.47 -1.22 17.02
CA GLU A 317 -6.44 -1.88 16.23
C GLU A 317 -6.95 -1.97 14.78
N TRP A 318 -6.30 -1.22 13.91
CA TRP A 318 -6.56 -1.29 12.47
C TRP A 318 -5.78 -2.46 11.90
N GLN A 319 -6.47 -3.53 11.56
CA GLN A 319 -5.87 -4.65 10.84
C GLN A 319 -6.20 -4.54 9.34
N ILE A 320 -5.16 -4.49 8.53
CA ILE A 320 -5.28 -4.51 7.06
C ILE A 320 -5.16 -5.98 6.62
N PRO A 321 -6.22 -6.56 6.08
CA PRO A 321 -6.17 -7.94 5.60
C PRO A 321 -5.34 -8.06 4.34
N THR A 322 -4.75 -9.23 4.12
CA THR A 322 -4.15 -9.62 2.86
C THR A 322 -4.80 -10.89 2.33
N ARG A 323 -4.88 -11.02 1.01
CA ARG A 323 -5.50 -12.18 0.37
C ARG A 323 -4.82 -12.55 -0.94
N LEU A 324 -4.79 -13.83 -1.27
CA LEU A 324 -4.28 -14.28 -2.56
C LEU A 324 -5.24 -13.94 -3.70
N VAL A 325 -4.69 -13.43 -4.80
CA VAL A 325 -5.36 -13.20 -6.08
C VAL A 325 -4.70 -14.12 -7.10
N VAL A 326 -5.40 -15.21 -7.46
CA VAL A 326 -4.89 -16.20 -8.41
C VAL A 326 -5.09 -15.70 -9.83
N ARG A 327 -4.00 -15.74 -10.62
CA ARG A 327 -3.98 -15.44 -12.05
C ARG A 327 -3.33 -16.59 -12.84
N GLN A 328 -2.43 -16.29 -13.78
CA GLN A 328 -1.89 -17.29 -14.72
C GLN A 328 -0.41 -17.61 -14.54
N SER A 329 0.28 -16.98 -13.58
CA SER A 329 1.71 -17.20 -13.33
C SER A 329 2.00 -18.40 -12.41
N SER A 330 0.97 -19.16 -12.01
CA SER A 330 1.10 -20.37 -11.20
C SER A 330 0.28 -21.52 -11.77
N ALA A 331 0.86 -22.73 -11.85
CA ALA A 331 0.22 -23.95 -12.34
C ALA A 331 0.86 -25.20 -11.69
N PHE A 332 0.42 -26.37 -12.04
CA PHE A 332 1.04 -27.64 -11.60
C PHE A 332 2.48 -27.72 -12.10
N PRO A 333 3.43 -28.19 -11.26
CA PRO A 333 4.81 -28.43 -11.70
C PRO A 333 4.85 -29.53 -12.77
N ARG A 334 5.82 -29.42 -13.72
CA ARG A 334 5.99 -30.44 -14.76
C ARG A 334 6.11 -31.84 -14.15
N GLY A 335 5.37 -32.81 -14.72
CA GLY A 335 5.40 -34.21 -14.30
C GLY A 335 4.44 -34.59 -13.17
N THR A 336 3.64 -33.63 -12.68
CA THR A 336 2.63 -33.87 -11.62
C THR A 336 1.18 -33.77 -12.11
N LEU A 337 0.93 -33.70 -13.42
CA LEU A 337 -0.44 -33.80 -13.92
C LEU A 337 -1.03 -35.14 -13.42
N PRO A 338 -2.18 -35.14 -12.72
CA PRO A 338 -2.88 -36.38 -12.43
C PRO A 338 -3.17 -37.04 -13.77
N ALA A 339 -2.86 -38.33 -13.89
CA ALA A 339 -3.20 -39.13 -15.07
C ALA A 339 -4.69 -38.86 -15.37
N LEU A 340 -4.96 -38.27 -16.52
CA LEU A 340 -6.33 -38.13 -17.01
C LEU A 340 -6.91 -39.53 -16.96
N VAL A 341 -7.97 -39.72 -16.17
CA VAL A 341 -8.75 -40.96 -16.18
C VAL A 341 -9.22 -41.13 -17.61
N GLU A 342 -8.53 -42.00 -18.38
CA GLU A 342 -8.99 -42.43 -19.67
C GLU A 342 -10.40 -42.98 -19.45
N SER A 343 -11.41 -42.21 -19.88
CA SER A 343 -12.76 -42.66 -19.93
C SER A 343 -12.76 -43.87 -20.86
N SER A 344 -12.91 -45.05 -20.28
CA SER A 344 -13.12 -46.31 -20.98
C SER A 344 -14.32 -46.15 -21.92
N THR A 345 -14.05 -45.82 -23.17
CA THR A 345 -15.03 -46.00 -24.26
C THR A 345 -15.22 -47.50 -24.41
N GLY A 346 -16.24 -48.00 -23.71
CA GLY A 346 -16.69 -49.35 -23.81
C GLY A 346 -16.96 -49.74 -25.26
N ASN A 347 -16.21 -50.70 -25.69
CA ASN A 347 -16.33 -51.44 -26.93
C ASN A 347 -17.74 -52.08 -26.99
N ARG A 348 -18.69 -51.44 -27.74
CA ARG A 348 -19.94 -52.09 -28.12
C ARG A 348 -19.68 -52.88 -29.41
N THR A 349 -19.24 -54.13 -29.26
CA THR A 349 -19.32 -55.12 -30.30
C THR A 349 -20.80 -55.39 -30.63
N GLY A 350 -21.24 -54.83 -31.76
CA GLY A 350 -22.53 -55.18 -32.33
C GLY A 350 -22.52 -56.62 -32.89
N THR A 351 -23.21 -57.50 -32.22
CA THR A 351 -23.57 -58.81 -32.81
C THR A 351 -24.71 -58.63 -33.81
N ARG A 352 -24.43 -58.81 -35.08
CA ARG A 352 -25.47 -59.04 -36.11
C ARG A 352 -25.93 -60.48 -35.93
N ALA A 353 -27.20 -60.68 -35.72
CA ALA A 353 -27.89 -61.93 -35.95
C ALA A 353 -28.86 -61.77 -37.14
N THR A 354 -28.74 -62.66 -38.07
CA THR A 354 -29.54 -63.05 -39.22
C THR A 354 -30.99 -62.59 -39.24
#